data_861122d6fb4540d4a9e54186f7434e3a
#
_entry.id   861122d6fb4540d4a9e54186f7434e3a
#
_cell.length_a   1.000
_cell.length_b   1.000
_cell.length_c   1.000
_cell.angle_alpha   90.00
_cell.angle_beta   90.00
_cell.angle_gamma   90.00
#
_symmetry.space_group_name_H-M   'P 1'
#
loop_
_entity.id
_entity.type
_entity.pdbx_description
1 polymer ?
#
loop_
_entity_poly.entity_id
_entity_poly.type
_entity_poly.pdbx_seq_one_letter_code
_entity_poly.pdbx_strand_id
1 'polypeptide(L)'
;MKILFEKLRENLAAGKDAVLVTIVASSGSTPRGAGARMLVTEAGRVYGTIGGGAVEYRSEQVAAQVLRTRSSRTARFLLRRNQVEDLGMICGGDVTVYFHFIPGGDPAVLEVAQRAADFFAAGEQSWLITDITPGGSGALTLYGAKSGVAGTGVPRAV
;
A
#
# COMPACT_ATOMS: atom_id res chain seq x y z
N MET A 1 6.33 -3.62 9.12
CA MET A 1 5.11 -4.09 8.41
C MET A 1 3.96 -4.43 9.36
N LYS A 2 4.22 -5.15 10.46
CA LYS A 2 3.20 -5.44 11.51
C LYS A 2 2.47 -4.18 11.98
N ILE A 3 3.19 -3.15 12.38
CA ILE A 3 2.60 -1.89 12.89
C ILE A 3 1.74 -1.21 11.82
N LEU A 4 2.12 -1.28 10.54
CA LEU A 4 1.32 -0.72 9.46
C LEU A 4 -0.07 -1.36 9.39
N PHE A 5 -0.15 -2.69 9.48
CA PHE A 5 -1.42 -3.42 9.45
C PHE A 5 -2.23 -3.23 10.74
N GLU A 6 -1.58 -3.09 11.90
CA GLU A 6 -2.27 -2.72 13.15
C GLU A 6 -2.92 -1.34 13.03
N LYS A 7 -2.21 -0.35 12.49
CA LYS A 7 -2.77 0.99 12.27
C LYS A 7 -3.85 1.02 11.20
N LEU A 8 -3.70 0.23 10.14
CA LEU A 8 -4.76 0.05 9.14
C LEU A 8 -6.03 -0.49 9.80
N ARG A 9 -5.93 -1.55 10.58
CA ARG A 9 -7.04 -2.14 11.31
C ARG A 9 -7.72 -1.13 12.23
N GLU A 10 -6.96 -0.41 13.03
CA GLU A 10 -7.48 0.61 13.95
C GLU A 10 -8.27 1.69 13.20
N ASN A 11 -7.72 2.17 12.09
CA ASN A 11 -8.37 3.20 11.27
C ASN A 11 -9.69 2.70 10.65
N LEU A 12 -9.67 1.51 10.08
CA LEU A 12 -10.85 0.90 9.47
C LEU A 12 -11.92 0.54 10.50
N ALA A 13 -11.53 0.06 11.67
CA ALA A 13 -12.44 -0.24 12.77
C ALA A 13 -13.13 1.03 13.32
N ALA A 14 -12.47 2.17 13.21
CA ALA A 14 -13.05 3.48 13.53
C ALA A 14 -13.97 4.02 12.42
N GLY A 15 -14.21 3.26 11.35
CA GLY A 15 -15.04 3.66 10.22
C GLY A 15 -14.38 4.67 9.28
N LYS A 16 -13.07 4.85 9.34
CA LYS A 16 -12.31 5.82 8.55
C LYS A 16 -11.68 5.17 7.33
N ASP A 17 -11.77 5.87 6.20
CA ASP A 17 -11.13 5.46 4.96
C ASP A 17 -9.59 5.56 5.05
N ALA A 18 -8.92 4.74 4.26
CA ALA A 18 -7.47 4.73 4.16
C ALA A 18 -7.00 4.51 2.72
N VAL A 19 -5.75 4.87 2.46
CA VAL A 19 -5.04 4.48 1.23
C VAL A 19 -3.78 3.71 1.63
N LEU A 20 -3.69 2.48 1.18
CA LEU A 20 -2.47 1.70 1.26
C LEU A 20 -1.65 1.98 0.00
N VAL A 21 -0.51 2.63 0.18
CA VAL A 21 0.39 3.02 -0.90
C VAL A 21 1.52 2.00 -0.98
N THR A 22 1.70 1.37 -2.12
CA THR A 22 2.68 0.28 -2.30
C THR A 22 3.52 0.51 -3.55
N ILE A 23 4.84 0.41 -3.45
CA ILE A 23 5.70 0.25 -4.62
C ILE A 23 5.48 -1.14 -5.19
N VAL A 24 4.95 -1.24 -6.40
CA VAL A 24 4.67 -2.53 -7.07
C VAL A 24 5.75 -2.91 -8.08
N ALA A 25 6.51 -1.93 -8.57
CA ALA A 25 7.66 -2.17 -9.43
C ALA A 25 8.69 -1.06 -9.26
N SER A 26 9.96 -1.39 -9.43
CA SER A 26 11.05 -0.42 -9.42
C SER A 26 12.17 -0.85 -10.36
N SER A 27 12.85 0.11 -10.97
CA SER A 27 14.04 -0.13 -11.79
C SER A 27 15.06 0.98 -11.60
N GLY A 28 16.33 0.68 -11.85
CA GLY A 28 17.43 1.59 -11.61
C GLY A 28 17.68 1.85 -10.12
N SER A 29 18.31 2.99 -9.81
CA SER A 29 18.59 3.39 -8.43
C SER A 29 17.34 4.02 -7.80
N THR A 30 16.80 3.38 -6.76
CA THR A 30 15.63 3.85 -6.02
C THR A 30 15.87 3.73 -4.50
N PRO A 31 15.31 4.64 -3.67
CA PRO A 31 15.49 4.59 -2.21
C PRO A 31 14.87 3.35 -1.58
N ARG A 32 13.76 2.87 -2.13
CA ARG A 32 13.05 1.67 -1.73
C ARG A 32 12.63 0.87 -2.96
N GLY A 33 12.64 -0.44 -2.85
CA GLY A 33 12.20 -1.35 -3.89
C GLY A 33 10.73 -1.75 -3.76
N ALA A 34 10.30 -2.62 -4.68
CA ALA A 34 8.97 -3.20 -4.66
C ALA A 34 8.66 -3.86 -3.30
N GLY A 35 7.44 -3.70 -2.85
CA GLY A 35 6.96 -4.16 -1.55
C GLY A 35 7.01 -3.11 -0.44
N ALA A 36 7.72 -1.99 -0.61
CA ALA A 36 7.68 -0.88 0.34
C ALA A 36 6.28 -0.26 0.39
N ARG A 37 5.81 0.04 1.60
CA ARG A 37 4.45 0.52 1.84
C ARG A 37 4.40 1.69 2.81
N MET A 38 3.42 2.56 2.60
CA MET A 38 2.99 3.54 3.59
C MET A 38 1.47 3.60 3.67
N LEU A 39 0.97 4.03 4.81
CA LEU A 39 -0.46 4.20 5.08
C LEU A 39 -0.79 5.67 5.17
N VAL A 40 -1.78 6.11 4.40
CA VAL A 40 -2.28 7.49 4.35
C VAL A 40 -3.75 7.50 4.71
N THR A 41 -4.15 8.48 5.53
CA THR A 41 -5.53 8.76 5.93
C THR A 41 -5.83 10.24 5.72
N GLU A 42 -7.01 10.70 6.12
CA GLU A 42 -7.32 12.15 6.12
C GLU A 42 -6.34 12.98 6.95
N ALA A 43 -5.71 12.37 7.96
CA ALA A 43 -4.68 13.02 8.77
C ALA A 43 -3.29 13.07 8.09
N GLY A 44 -3.19 12.60 6.84
CA GLY A 44 -1.94 12.46 6.12
C GLY A 44 -1.32 11.08 6.31
N ARG A 45 0.00 10.99 6.11
CA ARG A 45 0.74 9.74 6.32
C ARG A 45 0.78 9.39 7.82
N VAL A 46 0.27 8.22 8.17
CA VAL A 46 0.22 7.76 9.57
C VAL A 46 1.28 6.73 9.91
N TYR A 47 1.79 5.98 8.92
CA TYR A 47 2.88 5.03 9.11
C TYR A 47 3.53 4.59 7.79
N GLY A 48 4.79 4.14 7.90
CA GLY A 48 5.54 3.56 6.79
C GLY A 48 6.22 4.60 5.91
N THR A 49 6.93 4.09 4.91
CA THR A 49 7.65 4.93 3.94
C THR A 49 7.83 4.18 2.63
N ILE A 50 7.84 4.92 1.54
CA ILE A 50 8.20 4.43 0.21
C ILE A 50 9.53 5.03 -0.28
N GLY A 51 10.33 5.60 0.65
CA GLY A 51 11.67 6.07 0.39
C GLY A 51 11.94 7.53 0.74
N GLY A 52 10.94 8.27 1.21
CA GLY A 52 11.08 9.68 1.56
C GLY A 52 11.18 10.62 0.35
N GLY A 53 11.48 11.88 0.63
CA GLY A 53 11.69 12.91 -0.38
C GLY A 53 10.47 13.16 -1.27
N ALA A 54 10.76 13.48 -2.53
CA ALA A 54 9.74 13.89 -3.49
C ALA A 54 8.73 12.83 -3.87
N VAL A 55 9.16 11.58 -4.00
CA VAL A 55 8.24 10.47 -4.35
C VAL A 55 7.21 10.30 -3.26
N GLU A 56 7.65 10.33 -2.01
CA GLU A 56 6.77 10.20 -0.86
C GLU A 56 5.82 11.40 -0.75
N TYR A 57 6.33 12.63 -0.87
CA TYR A 57 5.52 13.83 -0.86
C TYR A 57 4.44 13.84 -1.96
N ARG A 58 4.83 13.54 -3.20
CA ARG A 58 3.89 13.44 -4.32
C ARG A 58 2.88 12.31 -4.12
N SER A 59 3.33 11.19 -3.57
CA SER A 59 2.45 10.06 -3.27
C SER A 59 1.43 10.39 -2.18
N GLU A 60 1.79 11.18 -1.18
CA GLU A 60 0.82 11.68 -0.20
C GLU A 60 -0.25 12.56 -0.86
N GLN A 61 0.12 13.40 -1.83
CA GLN A 61 -0.84 14.21 -2.59
C GLN A 61 -1.76 13.35 -3.46
N VAL A 62 -1.23 12.34 -4.14
CA VAL A 62 -2.03 11.39 -4.92
C VAL A 62 -2.97 10.60 -3.99
N ALA A 63 -2.49 10.14 -2.85
CA ALA A 63 -3.30 9.45 -1.86
C ALA A 63 -4.45 10.31 -1.35
N ALA A 64 -4.22 11.60 -1.12
CA ALA A 64 -5.28 12.55 -0.76
C ALA A 64 -6.34 12.68 -1.87
N GLN A 65 -5.94 12.64 -3.14
CA GLN A 65 -6.90 12.60 -4.25
C GLN A 65 -7.68 11.28 -4.28
N VAL A 66 -7.01 10.15 -4.06
CA VAL A 66 -7.63 8.83 -3.98
C VAL A 66 -8.68 8.78 -2.87
N LEU A 67 -8.40 9.35 -1.70
CA LEU A 67 -9.38 9.48 -0.62
C LEU A 67 -10.62 10.26 -1.04
N ARG A 68 -10.44 11.38 -1.77
CA ARG A 68 -11.58 12.20 -2.25
C ARG A 68 -12.40 11.50 -3.32
N THR A 69 -11.74 10.86 -4.28
CA THR A 69 -12.41 10.21 -5.41
C THR A 69 -12.91 8.81 -5.08
N ARG A 70 -12.44 8.22 -3.98
CA ARG A 70 -12.72 6.84 -3.56
C ARG A 70 -12.38 5.81 -4.63
N SER A 71 -11.34 6.07 -5.41
CA SER A 71 -10.94 5.25 -6.56
C SER A 71 -9.44 4.97 -6.51
N SER A 72 -9.09 3.70 -6.48
CA SER A 72 -7.70 3.24 -6.54
C SER A 72 -7.06 3.59 -7.88
N ARG A 73 -5.76 3.83 -7.87
CA ARG A 73 -5.00 4.12 -9.11
C ARG A 73 -3.53 3.73 -9.01
N THR A 74 -2.93 3.56 -10.17
CA THR A 74 -1.48 3.38 -10.32
C THR A 74 -0.86 4.66 -10.84
N ALA A 75 0.31 5.03 -10.34
CA ALA A 75 1.11 6.12 -10.87
C ALA A 75 2.57 5.70 -10.99
N ARG A 76 3.24 6.21 -12.02
CA ARG A 76 4.66 5.98 -12.27
C ARG A 76 5.43 7.27 -12.04
N PHE A 77 6.51 7.17 -11.26
CA PHE A 77 7.40 8.29 -10.97
C PHE A 77 8.77 8.02 -11.58
N LEU A 78 9.19 8.93 -12.47
CA LEU A 78 10.52 8.91 -13.07
C LEU A 78 11.43 9.84 -12.26
N LEU A 79 12.47 9.28 -11.68
CA LEU A 79 13.44 9.96 -10.82
C LEU A 79 14.64 10.40 -11.68
N ARG A 80 14.47 11.45 -12.48
CA ARG A 80 15.54 11.99 -13.31
C ARG A 80 16.46 12.90 -12.50
N ARG A 81 17.77 12.90 -12.85
CA ARG A 81 18.79 13.70 -12.15
C ARG A 81 18.42 15.19 -12.03
N ASN A 82 17.80 15.78 -13.05
CA ASN A 82 17.43 17.19 -13.07
C ASN A 82 16.19 17.53 -12.25
N GLN A 83 15.39 16.54 -11.86
CA GLN A 83 14.24 16.72 -10.95
C GLN A 83 14.63 16.47 -9.50
N VAL A 84 15.81 15.95 -9.30
CA VAL A 84 16.36 15.54 -8.01
C VAL A 84 16.91 16.74 -7.25
N GLU A 85 17.51 17.73 -7.90
CA GLU A 85 18.02 18.95 -7.26
C GLU A 85 16.88 19.75 -6.63
N ASP A 86 15.70 19.77 -7.25
CA ASP A 86 14.51 20.44 -6.72
C ASP A 86 13.80 19.65 -5.62
N LEU A 87 14.08 18.38 -5.45
CA LEU A 87 13.29 17.44 -4.65
C LEU A 87 14.11 16.69 -3.59
N GLY A 88 15.40 16.92 -3.50
CA GLY A 88 16.28 16.36 -2.45
C GLY A 88 16.55 14.85 -2.54
N MET A 89 16.35 14.23 -3.71
CA MET A 89 16.65 12.81 -3.95
C MET A 89 17.74 12.63 -5.02
N ILE A 90 18.74 11.81 -4.72
CA ILE A 90 19.84 11.48 -5.65
C ILE A 90 19.65 10.04 -6.14
N CYS A 91 18.73 9.82 -7.07
CA CYS A 91 18.58 8.53 -7.74
C CYS A 91 18.03 8.72 -9.15
N GLY A 92 18.51 7.90 -10.10
CA GLY A 92 18.08 7.91 -11.51
C GLY A 92 17.12 6.79 -11.85
N GLY A 93 16.29 6.37 -10.89
CA GLY A 93 15.42 5.23 -11.03
C GLY A 93 13.99 5.58 -11.44
N ASP A 94 13.17 4.56 -11.43
CA ASP A 94 11.77 4.55 -11.84
C ASP A 94 11.00 3.70 -10.83
N VAL A 95 9.88 4.21 -10.34
CA VAL A 95 9.00 3.47 -9.45
C VAL A 95 7.56 3.54 -9.92
N THR A 96 6.88 2.39 -9.87
CA THR A 96 5.44 2.28 -10.08
C THR A 96 4.78 2.06 -8.73
N VAL A 97 3.84 2.93 -8.40
CA VAL A 97 3.16 2.97 -7.10
C VAL A 97 1.68 2.70 -7.30
N TYR A 98 1.14 1.77 -6.53
CA TYR A 98 -0.29 1.50 -6.46
C TYR A 98 -0.89 2.17 -5.22
N PHE A 99 -1.93 2.92 -5.45
CA PHE A 99 -2.71 3.63 -4.43
C PHE A 99 -4.02 2.91 -4.23
N HIS A 100 -4.09 2.09 -3.21
CA HIS A 100 -5.24 1.24 -2.92
C HIS A 100 -6.18 1.97 -1.97
N PHE A 101 -7.34 2.39 -2.47
CA PHE A 101 -8.40 2.94 -1.63
C PHE A 101 -9.07 1.81 -0.84
N ILE A 102 -9.16 2.00 0.46
CA ILE A 102 -9.78 1.03 1.38
C ILE A 102 -10.87 1.77 2.18
N PRO A 103 -12.15 1.42 1.96
CA PRO A 103 -13.25 2.03 2.71
C PRO A 103 -13.22 1.63 4.18
N GLY A 104 -13.52 2.57 5.06
CA GLY A 104 -13.66 2.31 6.49
C GLY A 104 -14.80 1.36 6.80
N GLY A 105 -14.60 0.48 7.78
CA GLY A 105 -15.63 -0.45 8.23
C GLY A 105 -15.89 -1.66 7.32
N ASP A 106 -15.07 -1.88 6.28
CA ASP A 106 -15.18 -3.09 5.45
C ASP A 106 -14.74 -4.33 6.26
N PRO A 107 -15.66 -5.28 6.58
CA PRO A 107 -15.33 -6.43 7.43
C PRO A 107 -14.26 -7.34 6.82
N ALA A 108 -14.24 -7.49 5.51
CA ALA A 108 -13.31 -8.37 4.83
C ALA A 108 -11.88 -7.80 4.86
N VAL A 109 -11.73 -6.50 4.70
CA VAL A 109 -10.41 -5.85 4.82
C VAL A 109 -9.95 -5.77 6.27
N LEU A 110 -10.88 -5.58 7.21
CA LEU A 110 -10.59 -5.68 8.65
C LEU A 110 -10.03 -7.06 9.01
N GLU A 111 -10.61 -8.13 8.48
CA GLU A 111 -10.11 -9.49 8.68
C GLU A 111 -8.70 -9.66 8.10
N VAL A 112 -8.44 -9.17 6.90
CA VAL A 112 -7.11 -9.21 6.28
C VAL A 112 -6.09 -8.47 7.13
N ALA A 113 -6.41 -7.27 7.60
CA ALA A 113 -5.50 -6.47 8.43
C ALA A 113 -5.20 -7.16 9.76
N GLN A 114 -6.21 -7.75 10.41
CA GLN A 114 -6.04 -8.51 11.65
C GLN A 114 -5.16 -9.74 11.43
N ARG A 115 -5.43 -10.53 10.41
CA ARG A 115 -4.63 -11.73 10.12
C ARG A 115 -3.21 -11.40 9.70
N ALA A 116 -2.98 -10.32 8.96
CA ALA A 116 -1.64 -9.87 8.63
C ALA A 116 -0.84 -9.54 9.89
N ALA A 117 -1.43 -8.84 10.84
CA ALA A 117 -0.78 -8.57 12.13
C ALA A 117 -0.46 -9.86 12.90
N ASP A 118 -1.39 -10.81 12.92
CA ASP A 118 -1.21 -12.12 13.57
C ASP A 118 -0.09 -12.94 12.93
N PHE A 119 -0.01 -12.96 11.60
CA PHE A 119 1.05 -13.68 10.87
C PHE A 119 2.43 -13.08 11.15
N PHE A 120 2.53 -11.75 11.17
CA PHE A 120 3.77 -11.09 11.58
C PHE A 120 4.17 -11.40 13.02
N ALA A 121 3.20 -11.43 13.94
CA ALA A 121 3.45 -11.76 15.33
C ALA A 121 3.93 -13.22 15.50
N ALA A 122 3.39 -14.13 14.71
CA ALA A 122 3.75 -15.56 14.72
C ALA A 122 5.01 -15.90 13.91
N GLY A 123 5.56 -14.92 13.15
CA GLY A 123 6.67 -15.17 12.22
C GLY A 123 6.27 -16.07 11.04
N GLU A 124 4.97 -16.12 10.72
CA GLU A 124 4.47 -16.94 9.62
C GLU A 124 4.80 -16.30 8.27
N GLN A 125 5.36 -17.08 7.35
CA GLN A 125 5.54 -16.64 5.97
C GLN A 125 4.19 -16.45 5.31
N SER A 126 3.98 -15.26 4.75
CA SER A 126 2.70 -14.88 4.14
C SER A 126 2.88 -13.97 2.93
N TRP A 127 1.88 -13.97 2.08
CA TRP A 127 1.80 -13.15 0.87
C TRP A 127 0.53 -12.32 0.88
N LEU A 128 0.68 -11.02 0.66
CA LEU A 128 -0.43 -10.13 0.40
C LEU A 128 -0.60 -9.98 -1.10
N ILE A 129 -1.72 -10.44 -1.61
CA ILE A 129 -2.05 -10.43 -3.03
C ILE A 129 -3.10 -9.34 -3.26
N THR A 130 -2.84 -8.43 -4.18
CA THR A 130 -3.73 -7.32 -4.50
C THR A 130 -4.04 -7.32 -6.00
N ASP A 131 -5.30 -7.25 -6.37
CA ASP A 131 -5.72 -7.01 -7.75
C ASP A 131 -5.48 -5.52 -8.08
N ILE A 132 -4.48 -5.25 -8.91
CA ILE A 132 -4.12 -3.90 -9.37
C ILE A 132 -4.58 -3.62 -10.80
N THR A 133 -5.44 -4.46 -11.36
CA THR A 133 -5.97 -4.27 -12.70
C THR A 133 -6.70 -2.93 -12.81
N PRO A 134 -6.46 -2.11 -13.84
CA PRO A 134 -7.20 -0.87 -14.05
C PRO A 134 -8.71 -1.13 -14.13
N GLY A 135 -9.49 -0.48 -13.25
CA GLY A 135 -10.92 -0.74 -13.11
C GLY A 135 -11.28 -2.08 -12.47
N GLY A 136 -10.28 -2.81 -11.97
CA GLY A 136 -10.48 -4.06 -11.24
C GLY A 136 -11.10 -3.88 -9.86
N SER A 137 -11.34 -5.00 -9.19
CA SER A 137 -12.02 -5.02 -7.89
C SER A 137 -11.24 -4.40 -6.74
N GLY A 138 -9.91 -4.23 -6.90
CA GLY A 138 -9.03 -3.90 -5.78
C GLY A 138 -9.02 -4.96 -4.68
N ALA A 139 -9.35 -6.20 -5.02
CA ALA A 139 -9.42 -7.29 -4.06
C ALA A 139 -8.10 -7.49 -3.34
N LEU A 140 -8.17 -7.65 -2.04
CA LEU A 140 -7.04 -7.86 -1.15
C LEU A 140 -7.16 -9.24 -0.52
N THR A 141 -6.15 -10.07 -0.75
CA THR A 141 -6.10 -11.45 -0.25
C THR A 141 -4.81 -11.69 0.48
N LEU A 142 -4.89 -12.28 1.64
CA LEU A 142 -3.74 -12.72 2.43
C LEU A 142 -3.66 -14.24 2.40
N TYR A 143 -2.50 -14.76 2.04
CA TYR A 143 -2.19 -16.18 2.09
C TYR A 143 -1.07 -16.44 3.08
N GLY A 144 -1.31 -17.32 4.04
CA GLY A 144 -0.33 -17.79 5.00
C GLY A 144 0.06 -19.25 4.70
N ALA A 145 1.35 -19.55 4.77
CA ALA A 145 1.85 -20.90 4.47
C ALA A 145 1.24 -22.00 5.36
N LYS A 146 0.85 -21.65 6.58
CA LYS A 146 0.27 -22.57 7.58
C LYS A 146 -1.23 -22.35 7.76
N SER A 147 -1.67 -21.10 7.75
CA SER A 147 -3.02 -20.69 8.17
C SER A 147 -4.00 -20.51 7.02
N GLY A 148 -3.56 -20.71 5.76
CA GLY A 148 -4.44 -20.62 4.60
C GLY A 148 -4.79 -19.20 4.18
N VAL A 149 -5.98 -19.00 3.63
CA VAL A 149 -6.38 -17.78 2.93
C VAL A 149 -7.40 -16.96 3.71
N ALA A 150 -7.22 -15.63 3.69
CA ALA A 150 -8.22 -14.65 4.14
C ALA A 150 -8.31 -13.49 3.14
N GLY A 151 -9.51 -12.97 2.88
CA GLY A 151 -9.67 -11.78 2.01
C GLY A 151 -10.90 -11.76 1.12
N THR A 152 -10.96 -10.69 0.31
CA THR A 152 -12.10 -10.32 -0.53
C THR A 152 -11.93 -10.81 -1.96
N GLY A 153 -12.06 -11.94 -2.35
CA GLY A 153 -11.95 -12.32 -3.77
C GLY A 153 -10.84 -13.29 -4.05
N VAL A 154 -10.82 -14.33 -3.26
CA VAL A 154 -9.95 -15.47 -3.52
C VAL A 154 -10.37 -16.12 -4.82
N PRO A 155 -9.52 -16.14 -5.85
CA PRO A 155 -9.76 -17.04 -6.97
C PRO A 155 -9.71 -18.46 -6.41
N ARG A 156 -10.79 -19.21 -6.57
CA ARG A 156 -10.88 -20.60 -6.09
C ARG A 156 -9.92 -21.58 -6.80
N ALA A 157 -8.98 -21.06 -7.59
CA ALA A 157 -8.10 -21.82 -8.46
C ALA A 157 -6.63 -21.38 -8.37
N VAL A 158 -6.12 -21.20 -7.16
CA VAL A 158 -4.67 -21.11 -6.96
C VAL A 158 -4.25 -22.26 -6.05
#